data_52994f4f3531a9d5b073f7c3e444c377
#
_entry.id   52994f4f3531a9d5b073f7c3e444c377
#
_cell.length_a   1.000
_cell.length_b   1.000
_cell.length_c   1.000
_cell.angle_alpha   90.00
_cell.angle_beta   90.00
_cell.angle_gamma   90.00
#
_symmetry.space_group_name_H-M   'P 1'
#
loop_
_entity.id
_entity.type
_entity.pdbx_description
1 polymer ?
#
loop_
_entity_poly.entity_id
_entity_poly.type
_entity_poly.pdbx_seq_one_letter_code
_entity_poly.pdbx_strand_id
1 'polypeptide(L)' 'MKHLLNTLFITSEDIYLSLDGENVVANRDKQAVARYPLHTLFGIVSFSYAGASPALMGACAQRGVS' A
#
# COMPACT_ATOMS: atom_id res chain seq x y z
N MET A 1 7.49 -7.91 -1.30
CA MET A 1 6.68 -6.82 -1.91
C MET A 1 6.78 -6.92 -3.41
N LYS A 2 5.65 -6.92 -4.10
CA LYS A 2 5.61 -7.19 -5.52
C LYS A 2 4.43 -6.48 -6.18
N HIS A 3 4.66 -5.91 -7.37
CA HIS A 3 3.64 -5.22 -8.14
C HIS A 3 3.42 -5.97 -9.45
N LEU A 4 2.30 -6.69 -9.54
CA LEU A 4 1.95 -7.49 -10.73
C LEU A 4 0.57 -7.08 -11.20
N LEU A 5 0.44 -6.78 -12.51
CA LEU A 5 -0.86 -6.53 -13.15
C LEU A 5 -1.73 -5.55 -12.38
N ASN A 6 -1.16 -4.46 -11.93
CA ASN A 6 -1.88 -3.41 -11.17
C ASN A 6 -2.36 -3.85 -9.78
N THR A 7 -1.79 -4.93 -9.25
CA THR A 7 -2.03 -5.36 -7.88
C THR A 7 -0.72 -5.37 -7.12
N LEU A 8 -0.72 -4.72 -5.97
CA LEU A 8 0.44 -4.67 -5.10
C LEU A 8 0.35 -5.78 -4.07
N PHE A 9 1.35 -6.64 -4.03
CA PHE A 9 1.42 -7.73 -3.06
C PHE A 9 2.49 -7.41 -2.03
N ILE A 10 2.10 -7.38 -0.75
CA ILE A 10 3.02 -7.16 0.36
C ILE A 10 3.23 -8.51 1.05
N THR A 11 4.40 -9.08 0.87
CA THR A 11 4.74 -10.40 1.42
C THR A 11 5.67 -10.32 2.63
N SER A 12 6.26 -9.16 2.90
CA SER A 12 7.10 -8.95 4.07
C SER A 12 6.23 -8.60 5.27
N GLU A 13 6.51 -9.22 6.43
CA GLU A 13 5.66 -9.11 7.60
C GLU A 13 5.72 -7.75 8.29
N ASP A 14 6.78 -6.99 8.09
CA ASP A 14 7.09 -5.77 8.81
C ASP A 14 6.82 -4.48 8.00
N ILE A 15 6.06 -4.59 6.92
CA ILE A 15 5.75 -3.44 6.08
C ILE A 15 4.45 -2.77 6.54
N TYR A 16 4.53 -1.48 6.82
CA TYR A 16 3.37 -0.65 7.10
C TYR A 16 3.07 0.22 5.88
N LEU A 17 1.82 0.21 5.43
CA LEU A 17 1.39 0.98 4.27
C LEU A 17 0.78 2.31 4.71
N SER A 18 1.18 3.38 4.07
CA SER A 18 0.64 4.71 4.33
C SER A 18 0.34 5.43 3.02
N LEU A 19 -0.30 6.58 3.13
CA LEU A 19 -0.66 7.42 1.98
C LEU A 19 0.18 8.70 2.04
N ASP A 20 0.81 9.02 0.92
CA ASP A 20 1.52 10.30 0.76
C ASP A 20 1.03 10.93 -0.55
N GLY A 21 0.17 11.95 -0.40
CA GLY A 21 -0.51 12.52 -1.56
C GLY A 21 -1.36 11.47 -2.24
N GLU A 22 -1.02 11.11 -3.46
CA GLU A 22 -1.73 10.08 -4.23
C GLU A 22 -0.92 8.80 -4.35
N ASN A 23 0.10 8.62 -3.51
CA ASN A 23 0.96 7.45 -3.54
C ASN A 23 0.76 6.56 -2.34
N VAL A 24 0.78 5.25 -2.60
CA VAL A 24 0.91 4.25 -1.55
C VAL A 24 2.40 4.16 -1.21
N VAL A 25 2.74 4.27 0.06
CA VAL A 25 4.11 4.19 0.52
C VAL A 25 4.26 2.97 1.41
N ALA A 26 5.19 2.11 1.05
CA ALA A 26 5.56 0.97 1.89
C ALA A 26 6.71 1.40 2.81
N ASN A 27 6.52 1.20 4.11
CA ASN A 27 7.47 1.64 5.13
C ASN A 27 7.99 0.45 5.92
N ARG A 28 9.29 0.48 6.21
CA ARG A 28 9.94 -0.46 7.12
C ARG A 28 10.74 0.36 8.13
N ASP A 29 10.52 0.13 9.43
CA ASP A 29 11.19 0.87 10.50
C ASP A 29 11.04 2.38 10.31
N LYS A 30 9.84 2.82 9.95
CA LYS A 30 9.48 4.23 9.75
C LYS A 30 10.20 4.89 8.58
N GLN A 31 10.79 4.09 7.69
CA GLN A 31 11.43 4.61 6.49
C GLN A 31 10.72 4.09 5.25
N ALA A 32 10.49 4.97 4.29
CA ALA A 32 9.88 4.58 3.03
C ALA A 32 10.88 3.73 2.23
N VAL A 33 10.46 2.52 1.86
CA VAL A 33 11.28 1.62 1.04
C VAL A 33 10.75 1.47 -0.37
N ALA A 34 9.48 1.82 -0.60
CA ALA A 34 8.91 1.80 -1.94
C ALA A 34 7.69 2.72 -2.00
N ARG A 35 7.35 3.16 -3.19
CA ARG A 35 6.27 4.11 -3.43
C ARG A 35 5.61 3.80 -4.77
N TYR A 36 4.28 3.72 -4.79
CA TYR A 36 3.52 3.40 -6.00
C TYR A 36 2.34 4.35 -6.15
N PRO A 37 2.06 4.87 -7.36
CA PRO A 37 0.89 5.71 -7.56
C PRO A 37 -0.40 4.92 -7.34
N LEU A 38 -1.27 5.43 -6.47
CA LEU A 38 -2.50 4.72 -6.12
C LEU A 38 -3.43 4.55 -7.32
N HIS A 39 -3.46 5.53 -8.23
CA HIS A 39 -4.35 5.49 -9.38
C HIS A 39 -4.00 4.38 -10.38
N THR A 40 -2.82 3.77 -10.26
CA THR A 40 -2.44 2.65 -11.14
C THR A 40 -2.81 1.29 -10.54
N LEU A 41 -3.37 1.27 -9.33
CA LEU A 41 -3.64 0.01 -8.62
C LEU A 41 -5.12 -0.32 -8.64
N PHE A 42 -5.44 -1.59 -8.92
CA PHE A 42 -6.78 -2.14 -8.74
C PHE A 42 -6.94 -2.82 -7.38
N GLY A 43 -5.85 -3.26 -6.79
CA GLY A 43 -5.92 -3.95 -5.52
C GLY A 43 -4.60 -3.96 -4.79
N ILE A 44 -4.69 -4.17 -3.48
CA ILE A 44 -3.54 -4.33 -2.60
C ILE A 44 -3.81 -5.58 -1.77
N VAL A 45 -2.88 -6.53 -1.81
CA VAL A 45 -2.93 -7.72 -0.98
C VAL A 45 -1.76 -7.66 -0.02
N SER A 46 -2.05 -7.63 1.27
CA SER A 46 -1.00 -7.52 2.28
C SER A 46 -1.09 -8.67 3.26
N PHE A 47 0.03 -9.33 3.46
CA PHE A 47 0.20 -10.36 4.49
C PHE A 47 0.99 -9.82 5.68
N SER A 48 1.23 -8.50 5.70
CA SER A 48 1.93 -7.84 6.78
C SER A 48 1.01 -7.66 7.99
N TYR A 49 1.51 -7.92 9.18
CA TYR A 49 0.78 -7.63 10.40
C TYR A 49 0.95 -6.18 10.87
N ALA A 50 1.83 -5.42 10.24
CA ALA A 50 2.03 -4.02 10.58
C ALA A 50 0.86 -3.13 10.13
N GLY A 51 0.11 -3.57 9.12
CA GLY A 51 -1.13 -2.92 8.74
C GLY A 51 -0.98 -1.76 7.77
N ALA A 52 -2.01 -0.92 7.73
CA ALA A 52 -2.09 0.22 6.84
C ALA A 52 -2.72 1.42 7.57
N SER A 53 -2.38 2.63 7.12
CA SER A 53 -2.93 3.83 7.73
C SER A 53 -4.42 4.00 7.42
N PRO A 54 -5.21 4.62 8.32
CA PRO A 54 -6.62 4.92 8.03
C PRO A 54 -6.79 5.80 6.79
N ALA A 55 -5.87 6.74 6.56
CA ALA A 55 -5.93 7.62 5.39
C ALA A 55 -5.83 6.80 4.11
N LEU A 56 -4.93 5.81 4.05
CA LEU A 56 -4.80 4.95 2.89
C LEU A 56 -6.05 4.09 2.70
N MET A 57 -6.58 3.53 3.78
CA MET A 57 -7.80 2.71 3.70
C MET A 57 -8.98 3.51 3.15
N GLY A 58 -9.14 4.76 3.60
CA GLY A 58 -10.17 5.65 3.09
C GLY A 58 -9.98 5.98 1.62
N ALA A 59 -8.76 6.26 1.20
CA ALA A 59 -8.46 6.56 -0.20
C ALA A 59 -8.73 5.35 -1.10
N CYS A 60 -8.39 4.15 -0.65
CA CYS A 60 -8.67 2.93 -1.39
C CYS A 60 -10.17 2.73 -1.56
N ALA A 61 -10.95 2.96 -0.52
CA ALA A 61 -12.41 2.83 -0.59
C ALA A 61 -13.02 3.81 -1.60
N GLN A 62 -12.54 5.05 -1.62
CA GLN A 62 -13.04 6.07 -2.55
C GLN A 62 -12.70 5.74 -4.00
N ARG A 63 -11.58 5.10 -4.25
CA ARG A 63 -11.10 4.82 -5.61
C ARG A 63 -11.43 3.42 -6.09
N GLY A 64 -12.09 2.61 -5.26
CA GLY A 64 -12.42 1.24 -5.61
C GLY A 64 -11.22 0.31 -5.61
N VAL A 65 -10.18 0.62 -4.87
CA VAL A 65 -9.01 -0.26 -4.70
C VAL A 65 -9.32 -1.27 -3.61
N SER A 66 -9.12 -2.53 -3.93
CA SER A 66 -9.39 -3.61 -2.98
C SER A 66 -8.23 -3.92 -2.07
#